data_7935e2f52f208e7fdda902e46989cc19
#
_entry.id   7935e2f52f208e7fdda902e46989cc19
#
_cell.length_a   1.000
_cell.length_b   1.000
_cell.length_c   1.000
_cell.angle_alpha   90.00
_cell.angle_beta   90.00
_cell.angle_gamma   90.00
#
_symmetry.space_group_name_H-M   'P 1'
#
loop_
_entity.id
_entity.type
_entity.pdbx_description
1 polymer ?
#
loop_
_entity_poly.entity_id
_entity_poly.type
_entity_poly.pdbx_seq_one_letter_code
_entity_poly.pdbx_strand_id
1 'polypeptide(L)'
;MDNASLVLTVLDAVITAASLTLRYTSVLFVRFHPIGERYLDRIYGSFAIFLLAFSAELALLKYSRLRLKRRLVSAPVLSVIDKGRPLFTAGGFLINLACLVAVLDFLFRGHLLHQSAELSFSRIGYVDHSTARIVLRAPISNYVQITVTSGSEEQAETEILKSVLLSAHSDYVGTLLIEGLKPNTPYTFSTNASHTGSFRTMSQPGSDLKRWSLVSSSCIKPFYPYNPSDHGLRITGLEHLSKYLSQSPVDMILFLGDFIYIDLPIPLGWDANAYSAAYRQVYVSPSWSSELRGTPWIHVYDDHEIINDWAGNNTGLYKTATQPFWNYHGNANPPSQYGADKTYYTFRYQGVAFFVLDTRRYRSDNAMADGPEKTMLGALQLAALQKWLTSESDWKVVVSSVPFTRNWRGPDSADSWSGFLWERDSILDTMKQNGGAVILSGDRHEHATTTFPAKAKGDKPVIEFSTSPLNQFYEPFDRFHKEIEETDVSIYSYPWGSSKFGKVTFDTTQTGRLLVHYDLVVDGVKVWEYDWEAERH
;
A
#
# COMPACT_ATOMS: atom_id res chain seq x y z
N MET A 1 53.31 15.09 21.14
CA MET A 1 52.95 13.94 20.30
C MET A 1 53.83 14.00 19.08
N ASP A 2 54.44 12.90 18.68
CA ASP A 2 55.16 12.86 17.42
C ASP A 2 54.14 12.90 16.25
N ASN A 3 54.58 13.30 15.08
CA ASN A 3 53.70 13.45 13.90
C ASN A 3 52.95 12.12 13.56
N ALA A 4 53.56 10.98 13.82
CA ALA A 4 52.96 9.66 13.55
C ALA A 4 51.78 9.35 14.52
N SER A 5 51.96 9.73 15.80
CA SER A 5 50.88 9.59 16.82
C SER A 5 49.68 10.48 16.49
N LEU A 6 49.90 11.70 15.99
CA LEU A 6 48.85 12.63 15.60
C LEU A 6 48.08 12.05 14.39
N VAL A 7 48.77 11.56 13.34
CA VAL A 7 48.15 10.97 12.18
C VAL A 7 47.28 9.74 12.54
N LEU A 8 47.78 8.86 13.41
CA LEU A 8 47.00 7.70 13.88
C LEU A 8 45.75 8.12 14.65
N THR A 9 45.84 9.16 15.49
CA THR A 9 44.67 9.69 16.21
C THR A 9 43.60 10.25 15.25
N VAL A 10 44.03 10.93 14.19
CA VAL A 10 43.13 11.45 13.16
C VAL A 10 42.47 10.30 12.40
N LEU A 11 43.24 9.28 11.98
CA LEU A 11 42.69 8.11 11.28
C LEU A 11 41.69 7.37 12.17
N ASP A 12 41.97 7.16 13.44
CA ASP A 12 41.03 6.58 14.41
C ASP A 12 39.71 7.35 14.47
N ALA A 13 39.78 8.67 14.52
CA ALA A 13 38.59 9.52 14.55
C ALA A 13 37.78 9.39 13.24
N VAL A 14 38.46 9.38 12.09
CA VAL A 14 37.81 9.21 10.78
C VAL A 14 37.17 7.82 10.65
N ILE A 15 37.89 6.75 11.01
CA ILE A 15 37.40 5.37 11.01
C ILE A 15 36.14 5.25 11.86
N THR A 16 36.21 5.79 13.09
CA THR A 16 35.08 5.75 14.03
C THR A 16 33.87 6.51 13.50
N ALA A 17 34.06 7.74 13.03
CA ALA A 17 32.97 8.55 12.49
C ALA A 17 32.32 7.86 11.26
N ALA A 18 33.13 7.39 10.32
CA ALA A 18 32.64 6.70 9.12
C ALA A 18 31.89 5.40 9.47
N SER A 19 32.41 4.59 10.41
CA SER A 19 31.75 3.35 10.85
C SER A 19 30.42 3.61 11.55
N LEU A 20 30.35 4.58 12.43
CA LEU A 20 29.10 4.92 13.12
C LEU A 20 28.05 5.49 12.15
N THR A 21 28.47 6.36 11.23
CA THR A 21 27.59 6.86 10.17
C THR A 21 27.04 5.73 9.31
N LEU A 22 27.91 4.84 8.82
CA LEU A 22 27.52 3.68 8.03
C LEU A 22 26.47 2.83 8.75
N ARG A 23 26.75 2.41 9.96
CA ARG A 23 25.86 1.54 10.75
C ARG A 23 24.52 2.20 11.03
N TYR A 24 24.54 3.45 11.45
CA TYR A 24 23.33 4.21 11.76
C TYR A 24 22.46 4.39 10.51
N THR A 25 23.05 4.89 9.41
CA THR A 25 22.30 5.12 8.17
C THR A 25 21.82 3.82 7.53
N SER A 26 22.59 2.73 7.60
CA SER A 26 22.16 1.41 7.12
C SER A 26 20.94 0.90 7.88
N VAL A 27 20.95 0.99 9.23
CA VAL A 27 19.79 0.58 10.05
C VAL A 27 18.57 1.42 9.75
N LEU A 28 18.72 2.75 9.65
CA LEU A 28 17.61 3.63 9.28
C LEU A 28 17.03 3.23 7.92
N PHE A 29 17.88 2.99 6.92
CA PHE A 29 17.47 2.66 5.57
C PHE A 29 16.72 1.32 5.48
N VAL A 30 17.25 0.26 6.07
CA VAL A 30 16.65 -1.08 5.91
C VAL A 30 15.48 -1.35 6.85
N ARG A 31 15.31 -0.54 7.91
CA ARG A 31 14.29 -0.80 8.94
C ARG A 31 13.20 0.26 9.05
N PHE A 32 13.51 1.53 8.75
CA PHE A 32 12.61 2.64 9.08
C PHE A 32 12.25 3.50 7.87
N HIS A 33 13.22 3.86 7.03
CA HIS A 33 13.01 4.77 5.90
C HIS A 33 13.71 4.23 4.66
N PRO A 34 13.05 3.42 3.82
CA PRO A 34 13.69 2.81 2.66
C PRO A 34 13.84 3.80 1.48
N ILE A 35 14.25 5.03 1.74
CA ILE A 35 14.41 6.10 0.76
C ILE A 35 15.86 6.15 0.29
N GLY A 36 16.14 5.58 -0.91
CA GLY A 36 17.49 5.46 -1.45
C GLY A 36 18.21 6.80 -1.61
N GLU A 37 17.57 7.78 -2.21
CA GLU A 37 18.11 9.13 -2.42
C GLU A 37 18.59 9.79 -1.13
N ARG A 38 17.92 9.50 -0.01
CA ARG A 38 18.27 10.08 1.29
C ARG A 38 19.48 9.44 1.95
N TYR A 39 19.70 8.13 1.73
CA TYR A 39 20.65 7.36 2.55
C TYR A 39 21.81 6.73 1.79
N LEU A 40 21.65 6.34 0.51
CA LEU A 40 22.64 5.52 -0.20
C LEU A 40 23.98 6.23 -0.37
N ASP A 41 23.99 7.52 -0.71
CA ASP A 41 25.24 8.28 -0.82
C ASP A 41 26.01 8.31 0.51
N ARG A 42 25.30 8.43 1.63
CA ARG A 42 25.91 8.42 2.96
C ARG A 42 26.44 7.03 3.32
N ILE A 43 25.71 5.97 2.98
CA ILE A 43 26.10 4.58 3.22
C ILE A 43 27.34 4.24 2.40
N TYR A 44 27.31 4.47 1.09
CA TYR A 44 28.45 4.16 0.20
C TYR A 44 29.64 5.06 0.48
N GLY A 45 29.42 6.35 0.68
CA GLY A 45 30.47 7.31 1.01
C GLY A 45 31.14 7.02 2.33
N SER A 46 30.39 6.72 3.40
CA SER A 46 30.97 6.37 4.69
C SER A 46 31.69 5.02 4.65
N PHE A 47 31.21 4.03 3.90
CA PHE A 47 31.94 2.77 3.71
C PHE A 47 33.26 2.98 2.96
N ALA A 48 33.28 3.79 1.90
CA ALA A 48 34.49 4.11 1.15
C ALA A 48 35.52 4.85 2.01
N ILE A 49 35.09 5.87 2.77
CA ILE A 49 35.95 6.60 3.72
C ILE A 49 36.50 5.65 4.79
N PHE A 50 35.64 4.80 5.38
CA PHE A 50 36.07 3.78 6.32
C PHE A 50 37.15 2.88 5.73
N LEU A 51 36.94 2.34 4.52
CA LEU A 51 37.87 1.42 3.88
C LEU A 51 39.23 2.05 3.58
N LEU A 52 39.22 3.30 3.09
CA LEU A 52 40.45 4.06 2.81
C LEU A 52 41.23 4.37 4.10
N ALA A 53 40.56 4.91 5.12
CA ALA A 53 41.20 5.26 6.39
C ALA A 53 41.71 4.03 7.15
N PHE A 54 40.94 2.92 7.15
CA PHE A 54 41.32 1.64 7.73
C PHE A 54 42.57 1.06 7.06
N SER A 55 42.59 1.09 5.71
CA SER A 55 43.75 0.61 4.93
C SER A 55 45.00 1.48 5.18
N ALA A 56 44.86 2.80 5.26
CA ALA A 56 45.94 3.71 5.55
C ALA A 56 46.50 3.48 6.98
N GLU A 57 45.61 3.34 7.98
CA GLU A 57 46.04 3.03 9.35
C GLU A 57 46.74 1.67 9.43
N LEU A 58 46.21 0.64 8.75
CA LEU A 58 46.81 -0.69 8.73
C LEU A 58 48.23 -0.65 8.12
N ALA A 59 48.40 0.11 7.01
CA ALA A 59 49.71 0.31 6.38
C ALA A 59 50.69 1.03 7.33
N LEU A 60 50.26 2.15 7.91
CA LEU A 60 51.09 2.90 8.87
C LEU A 60 51.51 2.05 10.10
N LEU A 61 50.57 1.31 10.66
CA LEU A 61 50.80 0.41 11.77
C LEU A 61 51.74 -0.75 11.40
N LYS A 62 51.73 -1.24 10.16
CA LYS A 62 52.66 -2.29 9.69
C LYS A 62 54.14 -1.83 9.78
N TYR A 63 54.41 -0.57 9.44
CA TYR A 63 55.77 -0.01 9.40
C TYR A 63 56.18 0.69 10.69
N SER A 64 55.24 0.99 11.61
CA SER A 64 55.52 1.63 12.87
C SER A 64 55.69 0.60 14.02
N ARG A 65 56.60 0.90 14.97
CA ARG A 65 56.74 0.10 16.21
C ARG A 65 55.74 0.53 17.29
N LEU A 66 54.80 1.44 16.97
CA LEU A 66 53.81 1.97 17.88
C LEU A 66 52.82 0.88 18.30
N ARG A 67 52.62 0.74 19.62
CA ARG A 67 51.54 -0.07 20.21
C ARG A 67 50.60 0.84 20.98
N LEU A 68 49.41 1.07 20.42
CA LEU A 68 48.36 1.82 21.13
C LEU A 68 47.64 0.89 22.10
N LYS A 69 47.61 1.23 23.40
CA LYS A 69 46.74 0.52 24.36
C LYS A 69 45.29 0.94 24.12
N ARG A 70 44.45 0.02 23.70
CA ARG A 70 43.03 0.25 23.44
C ARG A 70 42.15 -0.46 24.46
N ARG A 71 40.96 0.09 24.74
CA ARG A 71 39.94 -0.57 25.56
C ARG A 71 39.39 -1.79 24.80
N LEU A 72 38.93 -2.81 25.54
CA LEU A 72 38.49 -4.08 24.99
C LEU A 72 37.41 -3.91 23.90
N VAL A 73 36.45 -3.01 24.10
CA VAL A 73 35.31 -2.79 23.20
C VAL A 73 35.59 -1.78 22.08
N SER A 74 36.73 -1.09 22.05
CA SER A 74 36.98 -0.03 21.07
C SER A 74 37.14 -0.57 19.64
N ALA A 75 37.77 -1.71 19.43
CA ALA A 75 37.95 -2.27 18.09
C ALA A 75 36.63 -2.73 17.46
N PRO A 76 35.76 -3.55 18.09
CA PRO A 76 34.50 -3.96 17.45
C PRO A 76 33.46 -2.85 17.38
N VAL A 77 33.39 -1.93 18.38
CA VAL A 77 32.37 -0.87 18.40
C VAL A 77 32.77 0.31 17.54
N LEU A 78 34.01 0.79 17.67
CA LEU A 78 34.52 1.96 16.94
C LEU A 78 35.27 1.60 15.65
N SER A 79 35.45 0.32 15.37
CA SER A 79 36.16 -0.23 14.20
C SER A 79 37.63 0.14 14.09
N VAL A 80 38.25 0.61 15.17
CA VAL A 80 39.67 0.99 15.20
C VAL A 80 40.58 -0.24 15.23
N ILE A 81 41.79 -0.14 14.67
CA ILE A 81 42.74 -1.25 14.60
C ILE A 81 43.43 -1.49 15.94
N ASP A 82 43.37 -2.71 16.47
CA ASP A 82 44.08 -3.17 17.65
C ASP A 82 45.02 -4.33 17.28
N LYS A 83 46.32 -4.03 17.15
CA LYS A 83 47.35 -5.04 16.84
C LYS A 83 47.45 -6.13 17.90
N GLY A 84 47.13 -5.83 19.15
CA GLY A 84 47.14 -6.81 20.25
C GLY A 84 45.94 -7.79 20.19
N ARG A 85 44.91 -7.45 19.42
CA ARG A 85 43.64 -8.18 19.35
C ARG A 85 43.09 -8.21 17.91
N PRO A 86 43.76 -8.92 17.01
CA PRO A 86 43.39 -8.91 15.59
C PRO A 86 41.97 -9.41 15.33
N LEU A 87 41.44 -10.34 16.15
CA LEU A 87 40.04 -10.82 16.04
C LEU A 87 39.01 -9.73 16.31
N PHE A 88 39.26 -8.83 17.26
CA PHE A 88 38.38 -7.70 17.54
C PHE A 88 38.42 -6.66 16.41
N THR A 89 39.60 -6.43 15.81
CA THR A 89 39.74 -5.58 14.62
C THR A 89 38.96 -6.17 13.44
N ALA A 90 39.11 -7.47 13.19
CA ALA A 90 38.34 -8.18 12.16
C ALA A 90 36.84 -8.11 12.44
N GLY A 91 36.41 -8.25 13.70
CA GLY A 91 35.00 -8.10 14.10
C GLY A 91 34.42 -6.72 13.74
N GLY A 92 35.15 -5.64 14.03
CA GLY A 92 34.73 -4.26 13.65
C GLY A 92 34.58 -4.09 12.13
N PHE A 93 35.55 -4.61 11.37
CA PHE A 93 35.49 -4.61 9.90
C PHE A 93 34.30 -5.43 9.36
N LEU A 94 34.09 -6.64 9.88
CA LEU A 94 32.99 -7.52 9.45
C LEU A 94 31.61 -6.94 9.77
N ILE A 95 31.45 -6.22 10.87
CA ILE A 95 30.18 -5.51 11.17
C ILE A 95 29.89 -4.46 10.10
N ASN A 96 30.88 -3.66 9.70
CA ASN A 96 30.69 -2.66 8.65
C ASN A 96 30.40 -3.30 7.29
N LEU A 97 31.10 -4.37 6.95
CA LEU A 97 30.83 -5.15 5.75
C LEU A 97 29.42 -5.76 5.77
N ALA A 98 28.99 -6.30 6.90
CA ALA A 98 27.64 -6.86 7.05
C ALA A 98 26.55 -5.78 6.88
N CYS A 99 26.77 -4.55 7.36
CA CYS A 99 25.84 -3.43 7.11
C CYS A 99 25.71 -3.12 5.62
N LEU A 100 26.84 -3.05 4.89
CA LEU A 100 26.81 -2.84 3.43
C LEU A 100 26.12 -4.01 2.72
N VAL A 101 26.47 -5.26 3.07
CA VAL A 101 25.86 -6.47 2.50
C VAL A 101 24.34 -6.48 2.75
N ALA A 102 23.88 -6.12 3.94
CA ALA A 102 22.46 -6.04 4.24
C ALA A 102 21.73 -4.99 3.38
N VAL A 103 22.35 -3.85 3.13
CA VAL A 103 21.81 -2.82 2.23
C VAL A 103 21.71 -3.34 0.79
N LEU A 104 22.78 -3.95 0.28
CA LEU A 104 22.80 -4.51 -1.08
C LEU A 104 21.80 -5.66 -1.23
N ASP A 105 21.70 -6.49 -0.22
CA ASP A 105 20.75 -7.60 -0.17
C ASP A 105 19.29 -7.09 -0.17
N PHE A 106 19.00 -6.08 0.62
CA PHE A 106 17.68 -5.44 0.62
C PHE A 106 17.32 -4.82 -0.74
N LEU A 107 18.29 -4.18 -1.40
CA LEU A 107 18.08 -3.56 -2.71
C LEU A 107 17.83 -4.59 -3.82
N PHE A 108 18.59 -5.69 -3.81
CA PHE A 108 18.72 -6.51 -5.02
C PHE A 108 18.23 -7.96 -4.89
N ARG A 109 18.05 -8.51 -3.68
CA ARG A 109 17.64 -9.92 -3.49
C ARG A 109 16.36 -10.25 -4.25
N GLY A 110 15.33 -9.42 -4.12
CA GLY A 110 14.04 -9.64 -4.77
C GLY A 110 14.18 -9.72 -6.29
N HIS A 111 14.99 -8.87 -6.88
CA HIS A 111 15.19 -8.79 -8.33
C HIS A 111 16.13 -9.87 -8.89
N LEU A 112 17.19 -10.20 -8.16
CA LEU A 112 18.21 -11.13 -8.64
C LEU A 112 17.86 -12.59 -8.38
N LEU A 113 17.26 -12.89 -7.21
CA LEU A 113 17.02 -14.27 -6.79
C LEU A 113 15.58 -14.74 -7.00
N HIS A 114 14.63 -13.82 -7.18
CA HIS A 114 13.21 -14.12 -7.31
C HIS A 114 12.64 -13.54 -8.59
N GLN A 115 12.99 -14.19 -9.72
CA GLN A 115 12.51 -13.77 -11.03
C GLN A 115 10.99 -13.91 -11.13
N SER A 116 10.33 -12.90 -11.69
CA SER A 116 8.88 -12.83 -11.83
C SER A 116 8.38 -12.84 -13.29
N ALA A 117 9.28 -12.99 -14.25
CA ALA A 117 8.93 -12.94 -15.67
C ALA A 117 7.93 -14.05 -16.08
N GLU A 118 8.13 -15.27 -15.52
CA GLU A 118 7.29 -16.44 -15.80
C GLU A 118 6.10 -16.59 -14.83
N LEU A 119 5.87 -15.59 -13.96
CA LEU A 119 4.74 -15.61 -13.03
C LEU A 119 3.45 -15.91 -13.78
N SER A 120 2.74 -16.94 -13.32
CA SER A 120 1.38 -17.27 -13.76
C SER A 120 0.46 -17.25 -12.55
N PHE A 121 -0.65 -16.51 -12.62
CA PHE A 121 -1.60 -16.41 -11.52
C PHE A 121 -3.00 -16.07 -12.01
N SER A 122 -3.99 -16.31 -11.15
CA SER A 122 -5.34 -15.76 -11.28
C SER A 122 -5.83 -15.21 -9.95
N ARG A 123 -6.75 -14.27 -9.99
CA ARG A 123 -7.48 -13.72 -8.84
C ARG A 123 -8.86 -13.22 -9.23
N ILE A 124 -9.72 -13.08 -8.25
CA ILE A 124 -11.05 -12.50 -8.44
C ILE A 124 -10.94 -10.96 -8.35
N GLY A 125 -11.55 -10.28 -9.33
CA GLY A 125 -11.82 -8.85 -9.33
C GLY A 125 -13.22 -8.55 -8.80
N TYR A 126 -13.85 -7.50 -9.33
CA TYR A 126 -15.22 -7.15 -8.97
C TYR A 126 -16.21 -8.26 -9.36
N VAL A 127 -17.08 -8.60 -8.42
CA VAL A 127 -18.18 -9.54 -8.62
C VAL A 127 -19.48 -8.82 -8.27
N ASP A 128 -20.50 -8.91 -9.12
CA ASP A 128 -21.87 -8.48 -8.80
C ASP A 128 -22.85 -9.66 -8.77
N HIS A 129 -24.14 -9.40 -8.83
CA HIS A 129 -25.18 -10.43 -8.78
C HIS A 129 -25.30 -11.26 -10.07
N SER A 130 -24.73 -10.81 -11.17
CA SER A 130 -24.86 -11.39 -12.51
C SER A 130 -23.56 -11.48 -13.30
N THR A 131 -22.50 -10.83 -12.82
CA THR A 131 -21.20 -10.81 -13.48
C THR A 131 -20.04 -11.01 -12.49
N ALA A 132 -18.91 -11.50 -13.01
CA ALA A 132 -17.65 -11.58 -12.29
C ALA A 132 -16.48 -11.22 -13.21
N ARG A 133 -15.46 -10.55 -12.66
CA ARG A 133 -14.20 -10.30 -13.36
C ARG A 133 -13.12 -11.19 -12.78
N ILE A 134 -12.43 -11.91 -13.66
CA ILE A 134 -11.31 -12.79 -13.29
C ILE A 134 -10.07 -12.26 -13.98
N VAL A 135 -9.09 -11.85 -13.19
CA VAL A 135 -7.76 -11.44 -13.67
C VAL A 135 -6.89 -12.67 -13.75
N LEU A 136 -6.16 -12.80 -14.84
CA LEU A 136 -5.15 -13.84 -14.98
C LEU A 136 -3.91 -13.32 -15.71
N ARG A 137 -2.78 -13.91 -15.42
CA ARG A 137 -1.53 -13.75 -16.15
C ARG A 137 -1.01 -15.13 -16.55
N ALA A 138 -0.66 -15.30 -17.83
CA ALA A 138 -0.13 -16.55 -18.33
C ALA A 138 0.87 -16.31 -19.48
N PRO A 139 2.14 -16.04 -19.20
CA PRO A 139 3.13 -15.67 -20.21
C PRO A 139 3.51 -16.81 -21.16
N ILE A 140 3.35 -18.08 -20.72
CA ILE A 140 3.66 -19.25 -21.54
C ILE A 140 2.51 -19.60 -22.48
N SER A 141 1.26 -19.34 -22.05
CA SER A 141 0.04 -19.63 -22.81
C SER A 141 -0.66 -18.34 -23.18
N ASN A 142 -0.32 -17.77 -24.33
CA ASN A 142 -0.91 -16.51 -24.77
C ASN A 142 -2.41 -16.60 -25.11
N TYR A 143 -2.96 -17.79 -25.27
CA TYR A 143 -4.41 -18.04 -25.41
C TYR A 143 -4.92 -18.81 -24.19
N VAL A 144 -5.72 -18.15 -23.37
CA VAL A 144 -6.29 -18.76 -22.18
C VAL A 144 -7.79 -18.93 -22.34
N GLN A 145 -8.23 -20.16 -22.13
CA GLN A 145 -9.62 -20.54 -22.08
C GLN A 145 -10.00 -20.83 -20.63
N ILE A 146 -11.13 -20.27 -20.20
CA ILE A 146 -11.69 -20.48 -18.86
C ILE A 146 -13.04 -21.16 -18.95
N THR A 147 -13.25 -22.15 -18.11
CA THR A 147 -14.53 -22.79 -17.87
C THR A 147 -15.00 -22.40 -16.48
N VAL A 148 -16.21 -21.86 -16.38
CA VAL A 148 -16.86 -21.46 -15.11
C VAL A 148 -18.10 -22.32 -14.91
N THR A 149 -18.19 -22.99 -13.77
CA THR A 149 -19.30 -23.92 -13.47
C THR A 149 -19.97 -23.55 -12.15
N SER A 150 -21.29 -23.76 -12.09
CA SER A 150 -22.07 -23.74 -10.85
C SER A 150 -22.52 -25.15 -10.48
N GLY A 151 -22.62 -25.45 -9.18
CA GLY A 151 -23.00 -26.77 -8.67
C GLY A 151 -21.80 -27.66 -8.31
N SER A 152 -22.05 -28.93 -8.02
CA SER A 152 -20.99 -29.92 -7.76
C SER A 152 -20.37 -30.40 -9.08
N GLU A 153 -19.13 -30.91 -9.03
CA GLU A 153 -18.44 -31.48 -10.21
C GLU A 153 -19.23 -32.58 -10.91
N GLU A 154 -20.10 -33.27 -10.18
CA GLU A 154 -20.97 -34.35 -10.72
C GLU A 154 -22.31 -33.85 -11.31
N GLN A 155 -22.76 -32.63 -10.97
CA GLN A 155 -24.00 -32.03 -11.43
C GLN A 155 -23.80 -30.52 -11.71
N ALA A 156 -23.03 -30.20 -12.75
CA ALA A 156 -22.89 -28.83 -13.21
C ALA A 156 -24.21 -28.33 -13.80
N GLU A 157 -24.87 -27.36 -13.14
CA GLU A 157 -26.11 -26.76 -13.61
C GLU A 157 -25.91 -25.76 -14.75
N THR A 158 -24.73 -25.09 -14.74
CA THR A 158 -24.39 -24.08 -15.75
C THR A 158 -22.89 -24.16 -16.04
N GLU A 159 -22.54 -24.18 -17.32
CA GLU A 159 -21.16 -24.11 -17.79
C GLU A 159 -21.01 -22.90 -18.71
N ILE A 160 -20.06 -22.01 -18.38
CA ILE A 160 -19.75 -20.83 -19.19
C ILE A 160 -18.30 -20.94 -19.66
N LEU A 161 -18.12 -20.88 -21.00
CA LEU A 161 -16.82 -20.91 -21.63
C LEU A 161 -16.49 -19.53 -22.19
N LYS A 162 -15.33 -18.99 -21.78
CA LYS A 162 -14.78 -17.73 -22.30
C LYS A 162 -13.31 -17.91 -22.64
N SER A 163 -12.78 -17.02 -23.46
CA SER A 163 -11.36 -17.03 -23.80
C SER A 163 -10.80 -15.64 -23.94
N VAL A 164 -9.49 -15.51 -23.75
CA VAL A 164 -8.75 -14.26 -23.91
C VAL A 164 -7.41 -14.51 -24.57
N LEU A 165 -7.03 -13.62 -25.48
CA LEU A 165 -5.70 -13.57 -26.06
C LEU A 165 -4.84 -12.60 -25.24
N LEU A 166 -3.74 -13.10 -24.71
CA LEU A 166 -2.80 -12.33 -23.92
C LEU A 166 -1.59 -11.93 -24.77
N SER A 167 -1.00 -10.80 -24.50
CA SER A 167 0.13 -10.29 -25.26
C SER A 167 1.20 -9.65 -24.36
N ALA A 168 2.41 -9.54 -24.88
CA ALA A 168 3.49 -8.82 -24.19
C ALA A 168 3.15 -7.35 -23.92
N HIS A 169 2.30 -6.73 -24.74
CA HIS A 169 1.88 -5.34 -24.55
C HIS A 169 1.10 -5.15 -23.23
N SER A 170 0.34 -6.14 -22.80
CA SER A 170 -0.36 -6.16 -21.50
C SER A 170 0.41 -6.95 -20.43
N ASP A 171 1.68 -7.22 -20.64
CA ASP A 171 2.50 -8.10 -19.78
C ASP A 171 1.86 -9.48 -19.57
N TYR A 172 1.17 -10.00 -20.58
CA TYR A 172 0.41 -11.25 -20.56
C TYR A 172 -0.67 -11.28 -19.46
N VAL A 173 -1.17 -10.13 -19.03
CA VAL A 173 -2.30 -9.99 -18.12
C VAL A 173 -3.57 -9.77 -18.93
N GLY A 174 -4.64 -10.40 -18.52
CA GLY A 174 -5.99 -10.17 -19.07
C GLY A 174 -7.05 -10.26 -17.99
N THR A 175 -8.14 -9.55 -18.21
CA THR A 175 -9.34 -9.61 -17.37
C THR A 175 -10.47 -10.21 -18.20
N LEU A 176 -11.03 -11.30 -17.70
CA LEU A 176 -12.21 -11.95 -18.29
C LEU A 176 -13.48 -11.47 -17.57
N LEU A 177 -14.43 -10.96 -18.32
CA LEU A 177 -15.77 -10.68 -17.84
C LEU A 177 -16.65 -11.91 -18.05
N ILE A 178 -17.11 -12.51 -16.98
CA ILE A 178 -18.06 -13.61 -16.95
C ILE A 178 -19.44 -13.01 -16.70
N GLU A 179 -20.39 -13.31 -17.57
CA GLU A 179 -21.75 -12.76 -17.58
C GLU A 179 -22.77 -13.87 -17.50
N GLY A 180 -24.04 -13.54 -17.20
CA GLY A 180 -25.13 -14.49 -17.14
C GLY A 180 -25.12 -15.37 -15.90
N LEU A 181 -24.45 -14.91 -14.84
CA LEU A 181 -24.39 -15.61 -13.57
C LEU A 181 -25.71 -15.47 -12.80
N LYS A 182 -26.05 -16.49 -12.00
CA LYS A 182 -27.19 -16.45 -11.07
C LYS A 182 -26.78 -15.73 -9.77
N PRO A 183 -27.67 -14.92 -9.16
CA PRO A 183 -27.38 -14.27 -7.88
C PRO A 183 -27.16 -15.28 -6.75
N ASN A 184 -26.37 -14.88 -5.75
CA ASN A 184 -26.06 -15.65 -4.53
C ASN A 184 -25.61 -17.10 -4.79
N THR A 185 -24.94 -17.33 -5.89
CA THR A 185 -24.56 -18.67 -6.36
C THR A 185 -23.06 -18.86 -6.29
N PRO A 186 -22.55 -19.97 -5.72
CA PRO A 186 -21.15 -20.32 -5.77
C PRO A 186 -20.77 -20.81 -7.17
N TYR A 187 -19.62 -20.36 -7.64
CA TYR A 187 -19.00 -20.77 -8.89
C TYR A 187 -17.58 -21.22 -8.68
N THR A 188 -17.16 -22.20 -9.46
CA THR A 188 -15.75 -22.59 -9.59
C THR A 188 -15.31 -22.33 -11.01
N PHE A 189 -14.01 -22.09 -11.18
CA PHE A 189 -13.44 -21.97 -12.52
C PHE A 189 -12.14 -22.76 -12.66
N SER A 190 -11.87 -23.18 -13.87
CA SER A 190 -10.60 -23.76 -14.28
C SER A 190 -10.15 -23.18 -15.62
N THR A 191 -8.83 -23.21 -15.89
CA THR A 191 -8.27 -22.74 -17.14
C THR A 191 -7.32 -23.76 -17.75
N ASN A 192 -7.14 -23.68 -19.07
CA ASN A 192 -6.12 -24.45 -19.78
C ASN A 192 -4.67 -24.02 -19.39
N ALA A 193 -4.49 -22.91 -18.66
CA ALA A 193 -3.24 -22.47 -18.07
C ALA A 193 -3.04 -22.96 -16.60
N SER A 194 -3.80 -23.98 -16.18
CA SER A 194 -3.74 -24.61 -14.86
C SER A 194 -4.12 -23.70 -13.69
N HIS A 195 -4.88 -22.63 -13.93
CA HIS A 195 -5.47 -21.84 -12.86
C HIS A 195 -6.82 -22.40 -12.46
N THR A 196 -7.07 -22.42 -11.16
CA THR A 196 -8.37 -22.78 -10.57
C THR A 196 -8.73 -21.78 -9.48
N GLY A 197 -10.02 -21.65 -9.20
CA GLY A 197 -10.50 -20.82 -8.11
C GLY A 197 -12.00 -20.90 -7.95
N SER A 198 -12.51 -20.20 -6.97
CA SER A 198 -13.95 -20.12 -6.70
C SER A 198 -14.32 -18.71 -6.27
N PHE A 199 -15.58 -18.35 -6.51
CA PHE A 199 -16.19 -17.12 -6.05
C PHE A 199 -17.70 -17.33 -5.84
N ARG A 200 -18.31 -16.39 -5.15
CA ARG A 200 -19.77 -16.33 -5.02
C ARG A 200 -20.27 -15.02 -5.58
N THR A 201 -21.35 -15.06 -6.39
CA THR A 201 -22.03 -13.85 -6.84
C THR A 201 -22.77 -13.19 -5.69
N MET A 202 -22.92 -11.86 -5.78
CA MET A 202 -23.75 -11.10 -4.85
C MET A 202 -25.20 -11.58 -4.87
N SER A 203 -25.91 -11.33 -3.79
CA SER A 203 -27.37 -11.48 -3.78
C SER A 203 -28.03 -10.47 -4.71
N GLN A 204 -29.23 -10.79 -5.17
CA GLN A 204 -30.04 -9.86 -5.97
C GLN A 204 -30.22 -8.53 -5.23
N PRO A 205 -30.09 -7.38 -5.89
CA PRO A 205 -30.43 -6.09 -5.28
C PRO A 205 -31.84 -6.10 -4.70
N GLY A 206 -31.98 -5.60 -3.46
CA GLY A 206 -33.25 -5.63 -2.73
C GLY A 206 -33.56 -6.95 -2.02
N SER A 207 -32.63 -7.90 -1.98
CA SER A 207 -32.76 -9.15 -1.20
C SER A 207 -32.69 -8.90 0.31
N ASP A 208 -32.98 -9.96 1.09
CA ASP A 208 -32.95 -9.91 2.58
C ASP A 208 -31.54 -9.91 3.19
N LEU A 209 -30.47 -9.96 2.36
CA LEU A 209 -29.10 -9.81 2.88
C LEU A 209 -28.90 -8.36 3.33
N LYS A 210 -28.84 -8.16 4.65
CA LYS A 210 -28.74 -6.83 5.26
C LYS A 210 -27.46 -6.62 6.04
N ARG A 211 -26.62 -7.66 6.14
CA ARG A 211 -25.32 -7.59 6.84
C ARG A 211 -24.23 -8.24 6.02
N TRP A 212 -23.18 -7.49 5.78
CA TRP A 212 -22.04 -7.92 4.99
C TRP A 212 -20.79 -7.15 5.39
N SER A 213 -19.60 -7.58 4.95
CA SER A 213 -18.36 -6.96 5.39
C SER A 213 -17.32 -6.85 4.27
N LEU A 214 -16.45 -5.86 4.40
CA LEU A 214 -15.25 -5.71 3.59
C LEU A 214 -14.01 -5.49 4.45
N VAL A 215 -12.85 -5.71 3.86
CA VAL A 215 -11.57 -5.25 4.42
C VAL A 215 -11.10 -4.04 3.62
N SER A 216 -10.59 -3.02 4.33
CA SER A 216 -9.98 -1.83 3.75
C SER A 216 -8.56 -1.66 4.27
N SER A 217 -7.59 -1.41 3.37
CA SER A 217 -6.21 -1.07 3.67
C SER A 217 -5.49 -0.55 2.42
N SER A 218 -4.23 -0.12 2.56
CA SER A 218 -3.35 0.30 1.45
C SER A 218 -1.89 -0.04 1.78
N CYS A 219 -0.96 0.30 0.91
CA CYS A 219 0.48 0.33 1.15
C CYS A 219 1.11 -1.05 1.39
N ILE A 220 1.67 -1.63 0.32
CA ILE A 220 2.38 -2.92 0.34
C ILE A 220 3.79 -2.75 -0.18
N LYS A 221 4.81 -2.96 0.68
CA LYS A 221 6.21 -3.04 0.26
C LYS A 221 6.75 -4.43 0.58
N PRO A 222 7.04 -5.29 -0.42
CA PRO A 222 7.68 -6.57 -0.20
C PRO A 222 9.05 -6.42 0.48
N PHE A 223 9.43 -7.44 1.29
CA PHE A 223 10.73 -7.51 1.97
C PHE A 223 11.03 -6.35 2.92
N TYR A 224 10.00 -5.69 3.39
CA TYR A 224 10.15 -4.57 4.31
C TYR A 224 9.25 -4.75 5.55
N PRO A 225 9.74 -4.45 6.76
CA PRO A 225 11.13 -4.09 7.11
C PRO A 225 12.09 -5.26 6.90
N TYR A 226 13.30 -4.97 6.42
CA TYR A 226 14.28 -5.97 6.03
C TYR A 226 14.63 -6.96 7.16
N ASN A 227 14.60 -8.24 6.81
CA ASN A 227 15.10 -9.32 7.64
C ASN A 227 15.88 -10.30 6.75
N PRO A 228 17.18 -10.54 7.01
CA PRO A 228 18.00 -11.41 6.16
C PRO A 228 17.54 -12.86 6.11
N SER A 229 16.73 -13.30 7.07
CA SER A 229 16.20 -14.68 7.14
C SER A 229 14.91 -14.86 6.34
N ASP A 230 14.28 -13.77 5.92
CA ASP A 230 13.01 -13.81 5.19
C ASP A 230 13.22 -14.03 3.69
N HIS A 231 12.20 -14.53 3.02
CA HIS A 231 12.15 -14.55 1.57
C HIS A 231 12.18 -13.12 1.01
N GLY A 232 12.97 -12.86 -0.04
CA GLY A 232 13.19 -11.52 -0.59
C GLY A 232 11.95 -10.81 -1.18
N LEU A 233 10.78 -11.47 -1.19
CA LEU A 233 9.49 -10.89 -1.59
C LEU A 233 8.39 -11.20 -0.57
N ARG A 234 8.73 -11.51 0.67
CA ARG A 234 7.74 -11.75 1.73
C ARG A 234 6.96 -10.46 2.03
N ILE A 235 5.65 -10.63 2.25
CA ILE A 235 4.72 -9.57 2.62
C ILE A 235 3.94 -10.04 3.85
N THR A 236 4.45 -9.71 5.04
CA THR A 236 3.90 -10.18 6.32
C THR A 236 2.44 -9.76 6.53
N GLY A 237 2.07 -8.57 6.05
CA GLY A 237 0.69 -8.09 6.13
C GLY A 237 -0.30 -8.95 5.34
N LEU A 238 0.09 -9.48 4.17
CA LEU A 238 -0.74 -10.45 3.44
C LEU A 238 -0.89 -11.76 4.20
N GLU A 239 0.13 -12.22 4.91
CA GLU A 239 0.06 -13.43 5.74
C GLU A 239 -0.93 -13.24 6.91
N HIS A 240 -0.89 -12.06 7.56
CA HIS A 240 -1.86 -11.71 8.61
C HIS A 240 -3.29 -11.62 8.05
N LEU A 241 -3.46 -10.96 6.91
CA LEU A 241 -4.77 -10.86 6.27
C LEU A 241 -5.29 -12.23 5.83
N SER A 242 -4.45 -13.06 5.22
CA SER A 242 -4.80 -14.43 4.82
C SER A 242 -5.31 -15.26 6.00
N LYS A 243 -4.55 -15.26 7.10
CA LYS A 243 -4.95 -15.96 8.33
C LYS A 243 -6.27 -15.40 8.89
N TYR A 244 -6.47 -14.09 8.83
CA TYR A 244 -7.72 -13.48 9.28
C TYR A 244 -8.90 -13.92 8.41
N LEU A 245 -8.77 -13.87 7.08
CA LEU A 245 -9.82 -14.27 6.14
C LEU A 245 -10.21 -15.74 6.24
N SER A 246 -9.26 -16.63 6.58
CA SER A 246 -9.58 -18.04 6.80
C SER A 246 -10.50 -18.29 8.01
N GLN A 247 -10.52 -17.36 8.96
CA GLN A 247 -11.35 -17.43 10.18
C GLN A 247 -12.59 -16.54 10.10
N SER A 248 -12.51 -15.43 9.37
CA SER A 248 -13.56 -14.43 9.23
C SER A 248 -13.60 -13.93 7.78
N PRO A 249 -14.21 -14.70 6.87
CA PRO A 249 -14.30 -14.32 5.46
C PRO A 249 -15.10 -13.03 5.30
N VAL A 250 -14.77 -12.28 4.26
CA VAL A 250 -15.43 -11.01 3.89
C VAL A 250 -15.91 -11.08 2.43
N ASP A 251 -16.82 -10.19 2.08
CA ASP A 251 -17.39 -10.16 0.73
C ASP A 251 -16.43 -9.55 -0.30
N MET A 252 -15.57 -8.61 0.12
CA MET A 252 -14.56 -8.00 -0.75
C MET A 252 -13.42 -7.36 0.03
N ILE A 253 -12.32 -7.10 -0.67
CA ILE A 253 -11.19 -6.28 -0.21
C ILE A 253 -11.16 -5.01 -1.05
N LEU A 254 -11.19 -3.88 -0.37
CA LEU A 254 -11.02 -2.55 -0.96
C LEU A 254 -9.60 -2.06 -0.67
N PHE A 255 -8.75 -2.09 -1.69
CA PHE A 255 -7.35 -1.73 -1.57
C PHE A 255 -7.10 -0.32 -2.10
N LEU A 256 -6.64 0.58 -1.24
CA LEU A 256 -6.73 2.02 -1.41
C LEU A 256 -5.45 2.68 -1.95
N GLY A 257 -4.66 1.95 -2.74
CA GLY A 257 -3.45 2.47 -3.38
C GLY A 257 -2.16 1.94 -2.76
N ASP A 258 -1.02 2.30 -3.38
CA ASP A 258 0.32 1.85 -3.00
C ASP A 258 0.45 0.32 -2.98
N PHE A 259 -0.11 -0.32 -3.99
CA PHE A 259 0.12 -1.76 -4.18
C PHE A 259 1.55 -2.05 -4.65
N ILE A 260 2.17 -1.10 -5.29
CA ILE A 260 3.59 -1.09 -5.64
C ILE A 260 4.24 0.19 -5.11
N TYR A 261 5.55 0.13 -4.93
CA TYR A 261 6.43 1.26 -4.65
C TYR A 261 7.52 1.27 -5.70
N ILE A 262 7.27 1.93 -6.84
CA ILE A 262 8.19 1.93 -8.00
C ILE A 262 9.50 2.68 -7.69
N ASP A 263 9.42 3.67 -6.84
CA ASP A 263 10.48 4.59 -6.45
C ASP A 263 11.25 4.16 -5.19
N LEU A 264 10.74 3.18 -4.44
CA LEU A 264 11.36 2.72 -3.20
C LEU A 264 11.81 1.24 -3.28
N PRO A 265 12.98 0.91 -2.74
CA PRO A 265 13.97 1.79 -2.12
C PRO A 265 14.80 2.58 -3.14
N ILE A 266 14.81 2.17 -4.39
CA ILE A 266 15.36 2.86 -5.56
C ILE A 266 14.50 2.56 -6.78
N PRO A 267 14.34 3.49 -7.72
CA PRO A 267 13.71 3.19 -9.00
C PRO A 267 14.61 2.26 -9.82
N LEU A 268 14.02 1.20 -10.37
CA LEU A 268 14.71 0.29 -11.29
C LEU A 268 14.42 0.60 -12.76
N GLY A 269 13.66 1.63 -13.02
CA GLY A 269 13.28 2.12 -14.34
C GLY A 269 11.96 2.89 -14.27
N TRP A 270 11.68 3.62 -15.35
CA TRP A 270 10.50 4.47 -15.49
C TRP A 270 9.69 4.13 -16.74
N ASP A 271 9.92 2.95 -17.33
CA ASP A 271 9.17 2.44 -18.46
C ASP A 271 8.06 1.46 -18.01
N ALA A 272 7.17 1.12 -18.92
CA ALA A 272 6.05 0.22 -18.63
C ALA A 272 6.49 -1.18 -18.16
N ASN A 273 7.70 -1.62 -18.55
CA ASN A 273 8.22 -2.91 -18.11
C ASN A 273 8.68 -2.86 -16.65
N ALA A 274 9.29 -1.75 -16.21
CA ALA A 274 9.68 -1.53 -14.82
C ALA A 274 8.45 -1.51 -13.90
N TYR A 275 7.40 -0.77 -14.28
CA TYR A 275 6.12 -0.77 -13.55
C TYR A 275 5.48 -2.16 -13.52
N SER A 276 5.40 -2.85 -14.66
CA SER A 276 4.88 -4.23 -14.72
C SER A 276 5.70 -5.18 -13.85
N ALA A 277 7.03 -5.04 -13.81
CA ALA A 277 7.90 -5.85 -12.95
C ALA A 277 7.62 -5.61 -11.46
N ALA A 278 7.31 -4.38 -11.05
CA ALA A 278 6.92 -4.08 -9.68
C ALA A 278 5.61 -4.81 -9.29
N TYR A 279 4.59 -4.80 -10.15
CA TYR A 279 3.37 -5.59 -9.92
C TYR A 279 3.67 -7.08 -9.84
N ARG A 280 4.47 -7.62 -10.77
CA ARG A 280 4.86 -9.04 -10.75
C ARG A 280 5.55 -9.42 -9.45
N GLN A 281 6.41 -8.57 -8.89
CA GLN A 281 7.10 -8.85 -7.63
C GLN A 281 6.15 -8.95 -6.44
N VAL A 282 5.11 -8.14 -6.40
CA VAL A 282 4.07 -8.26 -5.37
C VAL A 282 3.30 -9.56 -5.58
N TYR A 283 2.87 -9.89 -6.80
CA TYR A 283 2.06 -11.08 -7.07
C TYR A 283 2.82 -12.41 -7.00
N VAL A 284 4.14 -12.43 -7.22
CA VAL A 284 4.98 -13.63 -7.06
C VAL A 284 5.39 -13.88 -5.61
N SER A 285 5.07 -12.97 -4.70
CA SER A 285 5.32 -13.15 -3.27
C SER A 285 4.73 -14.46 -2.75
N PRO A 286 5.49 -15.23 -1.92
CA PRO A 286 5.00 -16.46 -1.31
C PRO A 286 3.87 -16.20 -0.29
N SER A 287 3.62 -14.94 0.06
CA SER A 287 2.58 -14.56 1.04
C SER A 287 1.16 -14.57 0.45
N TRP A 288 0.99 -14.81 -0.85
CA TRP A 288 -0.34 -14.98 -1.46
C TRP A 288 -0.93 -16.35 -1.20
N SER A 289 -2.12 -16.39 -0.60
CA SER A 289 -2.89 -17.60 -0.33
C SER A 289 -4.10 -17.76 -1.25
N SER A 290 -4.77 -18.92 -1.16
CA SER A 290 -6.05 -19.19 -1.84
C SER A 290 -7.15 -18.22 -1.40
N GLU A 291 -7.23 -17.89 -0.11
CA GLU A 291 -8.19 -16.96 0.46
C GLU A 291 -8.05 -15.57 -0.16
N LEU A 292 -6.81 -15.07 -0.26
CA LEU A 292 -6.53 -13.78 -0.89
C LEU A 292 -6.87 -13.78 -2.38
N ARG A 293 -6.57 -14.87 -3.10
CA ARG A 293 -6.87 -14.98 -4.54
C ARG A 293 -8.35 -15.18 -4.83
N GLY A 294 -9.07 -15.84 -3.93
CA GLY A 294 -10.51 -16.13 -4.05
C GLY A 294 -11.42 -15.02 -3.55
N THR A 295 -10.93 -14.11 -2.72
CA THR A 295 -11.72 -12.93 -2.29
C THR A 295 -11.74 -11.89 -3.41
N PRO A 296 -12.88 -11.25 -3.72
CA PRO A 296 -12.97 -10.15 -4.67
C PRO A 296 -12.13 -8.93 -4.23
N TRP A 297 -11.28 -8.39 -5.12
CA TRP A 297 -10.50 -7.19 -4.87
C TRP A 297 -10.92 -6.04 -5.78
N ILE A 298 -11.17 -4.87 -5.17
CA ILE A 298 -11.33 -3.58 -5.83
C ILE A 298 -10.12 -2.72 -5.47
N HIS A 299 -9.43 -2.19 -6.46
CA HIS A 299 -8.21 -1.42 -6.27
C HIS A 299 -8.41 0.05 -6.64
N VAL A 300 -7.86 0.92 -5.81
CA VAL A 300 -7.56 2.30 -6.15
C VAL A 300 -6.06 2.40 -6.41
N TYR A 301 -5.58 3.36 -7.17
CA TYR A 301 -4.16 3.70 -7.21
C TYR A 301 -3.91 4.97 -6.42
N ASP A 302 -2.66 5.11 -5.95
CA ASP A 302 -2.19 6.33 -5.32
C ASP A 302 -0.87 6.80 -5.97
N ASP A 303 -0.04 7.54 -5.27
CA ASP A 303 1.16 8.14 -5.87
C ASP A 303 2.25 7.13 -6.19
N HIS A 304 2.54 6.16 -5.33
CA HIS A 304 3.62 5.18 -5.55
C HIS A 304 3.36 4.21 -6.71
N GLU A 305 2.13 4.15 -7.25
CA GLU A 305 1.88 3.56 -8.56
C GLU A 305 2.45 4.41 -9.68
N ILE A 306 2.83 5.67 -9.43
CA ILE A 306 3.41 6.60 -10.41
C ILE A 306 4.78 7.09 -9.93
N ILE A 307 4.82 7.87 -8.87
CA ILE A 307 5.97 8.32 -8.09
C ILE A 307 5.47 9.10 -6.86
N ASN A 308 6.20 9.02 -5.74
CA ASN A 308 5.87 9.70 -4.46
C ASN A 308 5.36 11.14 -4.67
N ASP A 309 4.30 11.49 -3.94
CA ASP A 309 3.63 12.80 -3.95
C ASP A 309 3.14 13.24 -5.35
N TRP A 310 2.73 12.30 -6.20
CA TRP A 310 2.33 12.61 -7.57
C TRP A 310 1.23 13.67 -7.65
N ALA A 311 1.56 14.82 -8.23
CA ALA A 311 0.66 15.93 -8.53
C ALA A 311 0.78 16.42 -9.98
N GLY A 312 1.39 15.60 -10.85
CA GLY A 312 1.63 15.91 -12.27
C GLY A 312 0.41 15.71 -13.18
N ASN A 313 -0.77 15.51 -12.64
CA ASN A 313 -2.00 15.31 -13.41
C ASN A 313 -1.89 14.07 -14.32
N ASN A 314 -2.26 14.20 -15.61
CA ASN A 314 -2.15 13.15 -16.63
C ASN A 314 -0.93 13.33 -17.55
N THR A 315 0.06 14.10 -17.12
CA THR A 315 1.29 14.40 -17.88
C THR A 315 2.44 13.45 -17.51
N GLY A 316 3.61 13.65 -18.10
CA GLY A 316 4.85 12.94 -17.73
C GLY A 316 4.70 11.42 -17.64
N LEU A 317 5.03 10.86 -16.50
CA LEU A 317 5.02 9.41 -16.24
C LEU A 317 3.62 8.80 -16.15
N TYR A 318 2.55 9.60 -16.00
CA TYR A 318 1.21 9.12 -15.70
C TYR A 318 0.75 7.98 -16.63
N LYS A 319 0.86 8.17 -17.95
CA LYS A 319 0.40 7.16 -18.93
C LYS A 319 1.22 5.87 -18.86
N THR A 320 2.52 5.99 -18.68
CA THR A 320 3.43 4.84 -18.59
C THR A 320 3.17 4.03 -17.31
N ALA A 321 2.93 4.71 -16.21
CA ALA A 321 2.67 4.13 -14.91
C ALA A 321 1.28 3.50 -14.81
N THR A 322 0.26 4.19 -15.31
CA THR A 322 -1.13 3.74 -15.17
C THR A 322 -1.51 2.62 -16.14
N GLN A 323 -0.81 2.41 -17.25
CA GLN A 323 -1.06 1.28 -18.14
C GLN A 323 -0.93 -0.08 -17.41
N PRO A 324 0.18 -0.38 -16.67
CA PRO A 324 0.25 -1.57 -15.83
C PRO A 324 -0.83 -1.61 -14.73
N PHE A 325 -1.16 -0.50 -14.08
CA PHE A 325 -2.28 -0.46 -13.14
C PHE A 325 -3.59 -0.95 -13.77
N TRP A 326 -3.93 -0.47 -14.98
CA TRP A 326 -5.13 -0.92 -15.68
C TRP A 326 -5.07 -2.41 -16.00
N ASN A 327 -3.93 -2.91 -16.46
CA ASN A 327 -3.78 -4.32 -16.79
C ASN A 327 -3.98 -5.23 -15.56
N TYR A 328 -3.34 -4.89 -14.44
CA TYR A 328 -3.33 -5.73 -13.24
C TYR A 328 -4.55 -5.52 -12.34
N HIS A 329 -5.13 -4.31 -12.33
CA HIS A 329 -6.15 -3.90 -11.36
C HIS A 329 -7.36 -3.22 -11.98
N GLY A 330 -7.16 -2.11 -12.66
CA GLY A 330 -8.24 -1.21 -13.07
C GLY A 330 -9.30 -1.86 -13.94
N ASN A 331 -8.90 -2.73 -14.89
CA ASN A 331 -9.85 -3.47 -15.75
C ASN A 331 -10.71 -4.48 -14.96
N ALA A 332 -10.30 -4.85 -13.76
CA ALA A 332 -11.04 -5.75 -12.88
C ALA A 332 -11.94 -5.02 -11.87
N ASN A 333 -11.90 -3.72 -11.82
CA ASN A 333 -12.80 -2.89 -11.02
C ASN A 333 -14.17 -2.74 -11.68
N PRO A 334 -15.19 -2.23 -10.95
CA PRO A 334 -16.43 -1.75 -11.57
C PRO A 334 -16.13 -0.74 -12.69
N PRO A 335 -16.86 -0.79 -13.82
CA PRO A 335 -16.64 0.18 -14.89
C PRO A 335 -17.13 1.58 -14.48
N SER A 336 -16.45 2.62 -14.96
CA SER A 336 -16.90 3.99 -14.73
C SER A 336 -18.20 4.31 -15.49
N GLN A 337 -19.20 4.81 -14.78
CA GLN A 337 -20.45 5.29 -15.37
C GLN A 337 -20.31 6.70 -15.96
N TYR A 338 -19.18 7.33 -15.76
CA TYR A 338 -18.90 8.73 -16.16
C TYR A 338 -18.16 8.84 -17.49
N GLY A 339 -17.81 7.70 -18.10
CA GLY A 339 -17.10 7.60 -19.36
C GLY A 339 -15.91 6.66 -19.30
N ALA A 340 -15.56 6.05 -20.42
CA ALA A 340 -14.50 5.04 -20.50
C ALA A 340 -13.08 5.58 -20.18
N ASP A 341 -12.90 6.91 -20.29
CA ASP A 341 -11.65 7.61 -19.97
C ASP A 341 -11.57 8.09 -18.51
N LYS A 342 -12.64 7.90 -17.72
CA LYS A 342 -12.70 8.35 -16.32
C LYS A 342 -12.19 7.25 -15.40
N THR A 343 -11.43 7.69 -14.41
CA THR A 343 -10.75 6.82 -13.44
C THR A 343 -11.48 6.73 -12.10
N TYR A 344 -12.48 7.58 -11.90
CA TYR A 344 -13.42 7.52 -10.80
C TYR A 344 -14.72 6.83 -11.24
N TYR A 345 -15.38 6.15 -10.29
CA TYR A 345 -16.58 5.34 -10.60
C TYR A 345 -17.45 5.14 -9.35
N THR A 346 -18.67 4.64 -9.56
CA THR A 346 -19.55 4.21 -8.49
C THR A 346 -19.92 2.74 -8.65
N PHE A 347 -20.23 2.09 -7.54
CA PHE A 347 -20.86 0.78 -7.53
C PHE A 347 -21.76 0.65 -6.30
N ARG A 348 -22.60 -0.39 -6.29
CA ARG A 348 -23.50 -0.67 -5.17
C ARG A 348 -23.31 -2.08 -4.67
N TYR A 349 -23.45 -2.23 -3.36
CA TYR A 349 -23.45 -3.51 -2.71
C TYR A 349 -24.45 -3.49 -1.55
N GLN A 350 -25.55 -4.27 -1.69
CA GLN A 350 -26.56 -4.53 -0.64
C GLN A 350 -27.05 -3.26 0.10
N GLY A 351 -27.53 -2.28 -0.64
CA GLY A 351 -28.09 -1.05 -0.10
C GLY A 351 -27.06 0.00 0.35
N VAL A 352 -25.78 -0.24 0.06
CA VAL A 352 -24.70 0.70 0.23
C VAL A 352 -24.12 1.07 -1.13
N ALA A 353 -24.05 2.35 -1.42
CA ALA A 353 -23.48 2.90 -2.64
C ALA A 353 -22.08 3.47 -2.35
N PHE A 354 -21.16 3.18 -3.24
CA PHE A 354 -19.78 3.61 -3.17
C PHE A 354 -19.47 4.62 -4.25
N PHE A 355 -18.76 5.70 -3.91
CA PHE A 355 -18.10 6.58 -4.87
C PHE A 355 -16.60 6.47 -4.66
N VAL A 356 -15.90 5.91 -5.63
CA VAL A 356 -14.45 5.73 -5.61
C VAL A 356 -13.80 6.91 -6.30
N LEU A 357 -13.04 7.68 -5.52
CA LEU A 357 -12.34 8.88 -5.99
C LEU A 357 -11.04 8.50 -6.72
N ASP A 358 -10.69 9.32 -7.68
CA ASP A 358 -9.33 9.43 -8.19
C ASP A 358 -8.74 10.74 -7.64
N THR A 359 -7.81 10.63 -6.73
CA THR A 359 -7.19 11.75 -6.03
C THR A 359 -5.86 12.18 -6.65
N ARG A 360 -5.43 11.55 -7.77
CA ARG A 360 -4.11 11.80 -8.39
C ARG A 360 -4.19 12.42 -9.77
N ARG A 361 -5.06 11.91 -10.65
CA ARG A 361 -5.12 12.33 -12.06
C ARG A 361 -5.52 13.78 -12.28
N TYR A 362 -6.38 14.31 -11.41
CA TYR A 362 -7.07 15.59 -11.65
C TYR A 362 -6.60 16.70 -10.72
N ARG A 363 -5.72 16.40 -9.77
CA ARG A 363 -5.32 17.35 -8.73
C ARG A 363 -4.44 18.47 -9.26
N SER A 364 -4.53 19.61 -8.60
CA SER A 364 -3.59 20.72 -8.71
C SER A 364 -2.26 20.36 -8.05
N ASP A 365 -1.21 21.11 -8.38
CA ASP A 365 0.08 20.99 -7.71
C ASP A 365 -0.04 21.15 -6.19
N ASN A 366 0.63 20.28 -5.44
CA ASN A 366 0.61 20.30 -3.98
C ASN A 366 1.13 21.63 -3.40
N ALA A 367 2.08 22.28 -4.07
CA ALA A 367 2.65 23.59 -3.67
C ALA A 367 1.72 24.79 -3.96
N MET A 368 0.65 24.61 -4.74
CA MET A 368 -0.32 25.66 -4.97
C MET A 368 -1.00 26.07 -3.66
N ALA A 369 -1.21 27.37 -3.46
CA ALA A 369 -1.94 27.87 -2.29
C ALA A 369 -3.38 27.32 -2.28
N ASP A 370 -3.88 26.93 -1.11
CA ASP A 370 -5.25 26.46 -0.95
C ASP A 370 -6.26 27.59 -1.24
N GLY A 371 -7.36 27.25 -1.89
CA GLY A 371 -8.40 28.20 -2.28
C GLY A 371 -9.27 27.66 -3.41
N PRO A 372 -10.20 28.49 -3.94
CA PRO A 372 -11.20 28.04 -4.92
C PRO A 372 -10.61 27.54 -6.26
N GLU A 373 -9.38 27.91 -6.58
CA GLU A 373 -8.70 27.49 -7.82
C GLU A 373 -7.90 26.18 -7.63
N LYS A 374 -7.64 25.77 -6.39
CA LYS A 374 -6.94 24.53 -6.09
C LYS A 374 -7.93 23.37 -5.95
N THR A 375 -7.73 22.31 -6.72
CA THR A 375 -8.64 21.16 -6.73
C THR A 375 -7.88 19.84 -6.55
N MET A 376 -8.44 18.92 -5.79
CA MET A 376 -8.03 17.52 -5.72
C MET A 376 -8.69 16.70 -6.83
N LEU A 377 -9.96 16.93 -7.10
CA LEU A 377 -10.80 16.09 -7.95
C LEU A 377 -10.97 16.62 -9.38
N GLY A 378 -10.65 17.90 -9.62
CA GLY A 378 -11.01 18.58 -10.84
C GLY A 378 -12.53 18.80 -10.98
N ALA A 379 -12.92 19.76 -11.80
CA ALA A 379 -14.32 20.22 -11.89
C ALA A 379 -15.33 19.10 -12.22
N LEU A 380 -14.97 18.17 -13.13
CA LEU A 380 -15.92 17.13 -13.58
C LEU A 380 -16.15 16.07 -12.50
N GLN A 381 -15.12 15.61 -11.82
CA GLN A 381 -15.26 14.61 -10.77
C GLN A 381 -15.95 15.22 -9.54
N LEU A 382 -15.58 16.45 -9.16
CA LEU A 382 -16.22 17.17 -8.07
C LEU A 382 -17.71 17.35 -8.32
N ALA A 383 -18.12 17.80 -9.51
CA ALA A 383 -19.53 17.94 -9.87
C ALA A 383 -20.27 16.59 -9.86
N ALA A 384 -19.62 15.52 -10.33
CA ALA A 384 -20.18 14.17 -10.29
C ALA A 384 -20.37 13.68 -8.85
N LEU A 385 -19.40 13.89 -7.97
CA LEU A 385 -19.49 13.54 -6.54
C LEU A 385 -20.60 14.33 -5.84
N GLN A 386 -20.65 15.64 -6.01
CA GLN A 386 -21.69 16.47 -5.40
C GLN A 386 -23.10 16.08 -5.85
N LYS A 387 -23.27 15.84 -7.16
CA LYS A 387 -24.54 15.32 -7.71
C LYS A 387 -24.89 13.96 -7.09
N TRP A 388 -23.92 13.04 -6.98
CA TRP A 388 -24.16 11.72 -6.41
C TRP A 388 -24.51 11.83 -4.93
N LEU A 389 -23.81 12.64 -4.13
CA LEU A 389 -24.08 12.86 -2.72
C LEU A 389 -25.51 13.37 -2.47
N THR A 390 -26.06 14.19 -3.38
CA THR A 390 -27.39 14.77 -3.24
C THR A 390 -28.52 13.87 -3.81
N SER A 391 -28.22 13.03 -4.79
CA SER A 391 -29.23 12.23 -5.50
C SER A 391 -29.25 10.74 -5.11
N GLU A 392 -28.19 10.24 -4.46
CA GLU A 392 -28.11 8.83 -4.09
C GLU A 392 -29.02 8.51 -2.90
N SER A 393 -29.89 7.53 -3.10
CA SER A 393 -30.85 7.08 -2.09
C SER A 393 -30.33 6.00 -1.17
N ASP A 394 -29.28 5.25 -1.58
CA ASP A 394 -28.63 4.25 -0.74
C ASP A 394 -27.72 4.91 0.31
N TRP A 395 -27.22 4.15 1.27
CA TRP A 395 -26.19 4.60 2.19
C TRP A 395 -24.90 4.88 1.43
N LYS A 396 -24.17 5.89 1.82
CA LYS A 396 -23.07 6.45 1.02
C LYS A 396 -21.71 6.11 1.64
N VAL A 397 -20.83 5.56 0.84
CA VAL A 397 -19.41 5.40 1.20
C VAL A 397 -18.55 6.11 0.16
N VAL A 398 -17.79 7.10 0.61
CA VAL A 398 -16.78 7.76 -0.23
C VAL A 398 -15.42 7.11 0.02
N VAL A 399 -14.78 6.69 -1.06
CA VAL A 399 -13.49 6.00 -1.03
C VAL A 399 -12.42 6.93 -1.56
N SER A 400 -11.40 7.18 -0.75
CA SER A 400 -10.27 8.06 -1.08
C SER A 400 -8.95 7.31 -0.86
N SER A 401 -7.95 7.49 -1.72
CA SER A 401 -6.63 6.94 -1.43
C SER A 401 -5.98 7.67 -0.26
N VAL A 402 -6.17 8.98 -0.14
CA VAL A 402 -5.60 9.83 0.91
C VAL A 402 -6.64 10.27 1.94
N PRO A 403 -6.27 10.50 3.22
CA PRO A 403 -7.22 10.83 4.28
C PRO A 403 -7.83 12.22 4.14
N PHE A 404 -9.12 12.31 4.51
CA PHE A 404 -9.88 13.57 4.57
C PHE A 404 -9.53 14.41 5.79
N THR A 405 -9.17 13.79 6.91
CA THR A 405 -8.89 14.55 8.13
C THR A 405 -7.69 15.48 7.96
N ARG A 406 -7.83 16.72 8.48
CA ARG A 406 -6.72 17.68 8.58
C ARG A 406 -5.78 17.41 9.75
N ASN A 407 -6.08 16.40 10.57
CA ASN A 407 -5.26 16.03 11.71
C ASN A 407 -3.91 15.38 11.32
N TRP A 408 -3.76 14.96 10.07
CA TRP A 408 -2.48 14.55 9.52
C TRP A 408 -1.55 15.75 9.37
N ARG A 409 -0.39 15.70 10.03
CA ARG A 409 0.63 16.75 10.03
C ARG A 409 1.98 16.14 9.65
N GLY A 410 2.89 16.95 9.22
CA GLY A 410 4.21 16.53 8.80
C GLY A 410 4.58 17.15 7.48
N PRO A 411 5.76 16.84 6.92
CA PRO A 411 6.24 17.45 5.69
C PRO A 411 5.31 17.18 4.50
N ASP A 412 4.69 16.02 4.45
CA ASP A 412 3.88 15.55 3.31
C ASP A 412 2.37 15.73 3.53
N SER A 413 1.96 16.52 4.54
CA SER A 413 0.54 16.75 4.82
C SER A 413 -0.21 17.42 3.65
N ALA A 414 0.48 18.21 2.84
CA ALA A 414 -0.08 18.86 1.66
C ALA A 414 -0.46 17.87 0.54
N ASP A 415 0.05 16.64 0.58
CA ASP A 415 -0.28 15.59 -0.37
C ASP A 415 -1.65 14.93 -0.10
N SER A 416 -2.19 15.09 1.10
CA SER A 416 -3.54 14.65 1.49
C SER A 416 -4.59 15.77 1.35
N TRP A 417 -5.84 15.50 1.75
CA TRP A 417 -6.89 16.53 1.80
C TRP A 417 -6.55 17.70 2.72
N SER A 418 -5.57 17.56 3.62
CA SER A 418 -5.05 18.69 4.40
C SER A 418 -4.45 19.81 3.54
N GLY A 419 -4.01 19.51 2.33
CA GLY A 419 -3.52 20.49 1.35
C GLY A 419 -4.61 21.11 0.47
N PHE A 420 -5.87 20.67 0.55
CA PHE A 420 -6.98 21.02 -0.32
C PHE A 420 -8.25 21.34 0.49
N LEU A 421 -8.11 22.14 1.55
CA LEU A 421 -9.16 22.33 2.54
C LEU A 421 -10.40 23.02 1.96
N TRP A 422 -10.24 23.92 1.00
CA TRP A 422 -11.36 24.60 0.37
C TRP A 422 -12.33 23.61 -0.30
N GLU A 423 -11.83 22.73 -1.13
CA GLU A 423 -12.63 21.72 -1.83
C GLU A 423 -13.14 20.65 -0.86
N ARG A 424 -12.28 20.19 0.06
CA ARG A 424 -12.61 19.23 1.11
C ARG A 424 -13.80 19.68 1.94
N ASP A 425 -13.77 20.92 2.44
CA ASP A 425 -14.82 21.44 3.34
C ASP A 425 -16.17 21.57 2.60
N SER A 426 -16.15 21.93 1.31
CA SER A 426 -17.35 21.93 0.45
C SER A 426 -17.94 20.52 0.30
N ILE A 427 -17.09 19.49 0.12
CA ILE A 427 -17.53 18.10 0.02
C ILE A 427 -18.12 17.63 1.36
N LEU A 428 -17.43 17.89 2.47
CA LEU A 428 -17.92 17.54 3.82
C LEU A 428 -19.24 18.23 4.17
N ASP A 429 -19.40 19.48 3.81
CA ASP A 429 -20.67 20.21 4.02
C ASP A 429 -21.81 19.58 3.20
N THR A 430 -21.53 19.17 1.94
CA THR A 430 -22.50 18.42 1.12
C THR A 430 -22.86 17.08 1.75
N MET A 431 -21.88 16.33 2.27
CA MET A 431 -22.12 15.06 2.97
C MET A 431 -22.99 15.25 4.20
N LYS A 432 -22.70 16.25 5.04
CA LYS A 432 -23.45 16.55 6.26
C LYS A 432 -24.89 16.93 5.97
N GLN A 433 -25.11 17.77 4.96
CA GLN A 433 -26.44 18.23 4.54
C GLN A 433 -27.32 17.10 3.98
N ASN A 434 -26.73 16.08 3.39
CA ASN A 434 -27.45 14.95 2.77
C ASN A 434 -27.45 13.67 3.61
N GLY A 435 -26.75 13.64 4.73
CA GLY A 435 -26.72 12.57 5.72
C GLY A 435 -26.08 11.26 5.25
N GLY A 436 -25.80 10.40 6.21
CA GLY A 436 -25.47 8.98 6.00
C GLY A 436 -24.18 8.66 5.26
N ALA A 437 -23.19 9.53 5.28
CA ALA A 437 -21.92 9.30 4.59
C ALA A 437 -20.84 8.73 5.54
N VAL A 438 -20.08 7.77 5.02
CA VAL A 438 -18.89 7.19 5.63
C VAL A 438 -17.71 7.35 4.66
N ILE A 439 -16.52 7.61 5.16
CA ILE A 439 -15.30 7.74 4.36
C ILE A 439 -14.35 6.60 4.71
N LEU A 440 -13.79 5.94 3.69
CA LEU A 440 -12.70 4.98 3.83
C LEU A 440 -11.47 5.54 3.11
N SER A 441 -10.32 5.57 3.80
CA SER A 441 -9.08 6.13 3.26
C SER A 441 -7.83 5.36 3.73
N GLY A 442 -6.67 5.66 3.11
CA GLY A 442 -5.39 4.98 3.35
C GLY A 442 -4.19 5.92 3.44
N ASP A 443 -3.06 5.56 2.84
CA ASP A 443 -1.84 6.35 2.57
C ASP A 443 -0.88 6.56 3.77
N ARG A 444 -1.34 7.09 4.90
CA ARG A 444 -0.46 7.73 5.91
C ARG A 444 0.30 6.78 6.85
N HIS A 445 0.24 5.46 6.64
CA HIS A 445 0.91 4.43 7.44
C HIS A 445 0.53 4.38 8.92
N GLU A 446 -0.56 5.05 9.27
CA GLU A 446 -1.17 5.08 10.60
C GLU A 446 -2.64 4.69 10.50
N HIS A 447 -3.31 4.48 11.62
CA HIS A 447 -4.76 4.45 11.65
C HIS A 447 -5.30 5.66 12.39
N ALA A 448 -6.37 6.24 11.84
CA ALA A 448 -7.18 7.23 12.53
C ALA A 448 -8.67 7.03 12.21
N THR A 449 -9.49 7.09 13.23
CA THR A 449 -10.94 7.27 13.11
C THR A 449 -11.27 8.69 13.51
N THR A 450 -11.85 9.44 12.58
CA THR A 450 -12.16 10.85 12.75
C THR A 450 -13.64 11.11 12.47
N THR A 451 -14.33 11.86 13.32
CA THR A 451 -15.66 12.37 13.04
C THR A 451 -15.60 13.83 12.62
N PHE A 452 -16.48 14.19 11.69
CA PHE A 452 -16.72 15.56 11.22
C PHE A 452 -18.10 15.98 11.72
N PRO A 453 -18.19 16.67 12.87
CA PRO A 453 -19.46 17.02 13.49
C PRO A 453 -20.39 17.81 12.58
N ALA A 454 -21.69 17.68 12.79
CA ALA A 454 -22.70 18.50 12.15
C ALA A 454 -22.48 20.00 12.48
N LYS A 455 -22.65 20.87 11.48
CA LYS A 455 -22.47 22.33 11.64
C LYS A 455 -23.79 23.06 11.89
N ALA A 456 -24.85 22.65 11.20
CA ALA A 456 -26.15 23.28 11.24
C ALA A 456 -27.25 22.36 11.80
N LYS A 457 -28.35 22.92 12.20
CA LYS A 457 -29.52 22.14 12.63
C LYS A 457 -30.07 21.35 11.44
N GLY A 458 -30.10 20.05 11.58
CA GLY A 458 -30.52 19.12 10.52
C GLY A 458 -29.34 18.39 9.84
N ASP A 459 -28.13 18.95 9.86
CA ASP A 459 -26.97 18.24 9.36
C ASP A 459 -26.72 16.93 10.12
N LYS A 460 -26.10 15.97 9.46
CA LYS A 460 -25.65 14.70 10.05
C LYS A 460 -24.13 14.65 10.11
N PRO A 461 -23.55 14.08 11.17
CA PRO A 461 -22.10 13.93 11.24
C PRO A 461 -21.61 12.91 10.19
N VAL A 462 -20.35 13.06 9.79
CA VAL A 462 -19.65 12.11 8.89
C VAL A 462 -18.52 11.46 9.67
N ILE A 463 -18.21 10.21 9.36
CA ILE A 463 -17.07 9.48 9.94
C ILE A 463 -16.10 9.04 8.87
N GLU A 464 -14.82 9.08 9.19
CA GLU A 464 -13.73 8.53 8.39
C GLU A 464 -13.00 7.44 9.16
N PHE A 465 -12.73 6.33 8.48
CA PHE A 465 -11.79 5.29 8.90
C PHE A 465 -10.62 5.30 7.93
N SER A 466 -9.50 5.88 8.34
CA SER A 466 -8.25 5.90 7.59
C SER A 466 -7.34 4.81 8.11
N THR A 467 -6.92 3.86 7.25
CA THR A 467 -6.17 2.69 7.70
C THR A 467 -5.11 2.25 6.70
N SER A 468 -3.88 2.32 7.13
CA SER A 468 -2.67 1.82 6.45
C SER A 468 -1.53 1.62 7.45
N PRO A 469 -0.42 0.96 7.09
CA PRO A 469 -0.21 0.16 5.89
C PRO A 469 -0.67 -1.29 6.09
N LEU A 470 -0.99 -2.00 5.01
CA LEU A 470 -1.20 -3.44 5.08
C LEU A 470 0.11 -4.17 5.37
N ASN A 471 1.22 -3.78 4.75
CA ASN A 471 2.54 -4.29 5.11
C ASN A 471 3.36 -3.21 5.81
N GLN A 472 3.94 -3.58 6.92
CA GLN A 472 4.59 -2.71 7.90
C GLN A 472 5.53 -1.65 7.30
N PHE A 473 5.24 -0.37 7.61
CA PHE A 473 6.13 0.78 7.44
C PHE A 473 6.31 1.41 8.82
N TYR A 474 7.34 1.00 9.55
CA TYR A 474 7.52 1.38 10.94
C TYR A 474 8.29 2.69 11.05
N GLU A 475 7.63 3.73 11.54
CA GLU A 475 8.22 5.02 11.88
C GLU A 475 8.15 5.25 13.40
N PRO A 476 9.22 4.96 14.14
CA PRO A 476 9.18 5.04 15.60
C PRO A 476 9.34 6.46 16.15
N PHE A 477 9.70 7.43 15.29
CA PHE A 477 10.09 8.78 15.74
C PHE A 477 9.07 9.85 15.43
N ASP A 478 8.29 9.68 14.36
CA ASP A 478 7.32 10.64 13.89
C ASP A 478 5.88 10.16 14.12
N ARG A 479 5.06 11.04 14.64
CA ARG A 479 3.62 10.87 14.76
C ARG A 479 2.97 11.99 13.99
N PHE A 480 2.37 11.65 12.86
CA PHE A 480 1.82 12.64 11.96
C PHE A 480 0.39 13.03 12.31
N HIS A 481 -0.38 12.13 12.93
CA HIS A 481 -1.73 12.42 13.38
C HIS A 481 -1.71 13.23 14.69
N LYS A 482 -2.21 14.47 14.63
CA LYS A 482 -2.36 15.37 15.77
C LYS A 482 -3.69 16.09 15.68
N GLU A 483 -4.57 15.83 16.61
CA GLU A 483 -5.81 16.58 16.75
C GLU A 483 -5.50 18.05 17.08
N ILE A 484 -6.01 18.96 16.26
CA ILE A 484 -5.73 20.40 16.39
C ILE A 484 -7.01 21.22 16.48
N GLU A 485 -8.12 20.75 15.89
CA GLU A 485 -9.33 21.52 15.72
C GLU A 485 -10.59 20.74 16.07
N GLU A 486 -11.59 21.45 16.59
CA GLU A 486 -12.91 20.91 16.94
C GLU A 486 -13.72 20.38 15.74
N THR A 487 -13.30 20.72 14.51
CA THR A 487 -13.99 20.32 13.28
C THR A 487 -13.67 18.89 12.84
N ASP A 488 -12.50 18.38 13.24
CA ASP A 488 -11.99 17.05 12.91
C ASP A 488 -11.70 16.33 14.23
N VAL A 489 -12.74 15.74 14.83
CA VAL A 489 -12.65 15.15 16.17
C VAL A 489 -12.09 13.73 16.08
N SER A 490 -10.94 13.53 16.68
CA SER A 490 -10.30 12.21 16.76
C SER A 490 -11.05 11.31 17.74
N ILE A 491 -11.54 10.17 17.25
CA ILE A 491 -12.15 9.12 18.08
C ILE A 491 -11.06 8.17 18.57
N TYR A 492 -10.19 7.74 17.66
CA TYR A 492 -9.09 6.84 17.98
C TYR A 492 -7.97 7.01 16.94
N SER A 493 -6.73 6.82 17.38
CA SER A 493 -5.58 6.76 16.49
C SER A 493 -4.59 5.68 16.92
N TYR A 494 -3.99 5.01 15.95
CA TYR A 494 -2.90 4.06 16.14
C TYR A 494 -1.71 4.53 15.29
N PRO A 495 -0.71 5.18 15.92
CA PRO A 495 0.32 5.95 15.21
C PRO A 495 1.49 5.10 14.70
N TRP A 496 1.49 3.79 14.93
CA TRP A 496 2.61 2.94 14.56
C TRP A 496 2.40 2.32 13.18
N GLY A 497 3.47 2.24 12.41
CA GLY A 497 3.48 1.66 11.07
C GLY A 497 3.43 0.13 11.01
N SER A 498 2.86 -0.55 12.01
CA SER A 498 2.61 -1.99 12.01
C SER A 498 1.66 -2.40 10.89
N SER A 499 1.67 -3.66 10.48
CA SER A 499 0.72 -4.19 9.48
C SER A 499 -0.72 -4.05 9.97
N LYS A 500 -1.56 -3.33 9.23
CA LYS A 500 -2.94 -3.02 9.63
C LYS A 500 -3.94 -3.17 8.50
N PHE A 501 -5.13 -3.54 8.87
CA PHE A 501 -6.32 -3.41 8.02
C PHE A 501 -7.56 -3.18 8.89
N GLY A 502 -8.55 -2.54 8.31
CA GLY A 502 -9.86 -2.37 8.90
C GLY A 502 -10.84 -3.38 8.32
N LYS A 503 -11.57 -4.13 9.17
CA LYS A 503 -12.77 -4.83 8.73
C LYS A 503 -13.97 -3.94 9.00
N VAL A 504 -14.73 -3.64 7.96
CA VAL A 504 -15.94 -2.82 8.02
C VAL A 504 -17.14 -3.72 7.79
N THR A 505 -18.02 -3.81 8.76
CA THR A 505 -19.30 -4.54 8.63
C THR A 505 -20.44 -3.53 8.52
N PHE A 506 -21.20 -3.63 7.45
CA PHE A 506 -22.39 -2.83 7.21
C PHE A 506 -23.64 -3.65 7.59
N ASP A 507 -24.51 -3.05 8.37
CA ASP A 507 -25.78 -3.66 8.78
C ASP A 507 -26.93 -2.70 8.54
N THR A 508 -27.83 -3.07 7.62
CA THR A 508 -29.04 -2.33 7.24
C THR A 508 -30.33 -3.06 7.70
N THR A 509 -30.23 -3.94 8.69
CA THR A 509 -31.39 -4.71 9.23
C THR A 509 -32.45 -3.80 9.82
N GLN A 510 -32.07 -2.65 10.38
CA GLN A 510 -32.99 -1.65 10.91
C GLN A 510 -33.36 -0.66 9.81
N THR A 511 -34.66 -0.53 9.56
CA THR A 511 -35.17 0.41 8.54
C THR A 511 -34.77 1.84 8.87
N GLY A 512 -34.19 2.54 7.91
CA GLY A 512 -33.80 3.94 8.05
C GLY A 512 -32.47 4.18 8.78
N ARG A 513 -31.75 3.13 9.17
CA ARG A 513 -30.43 3.21 9.84
C ARG A 513 -29.40 2.36 9.16
N LEU A 514 -28.17 2.81 9.15
CA LEU A 514 -27.00 2.00 8.81
C LEU A 514 -26.13 1.90 10.06
N LEU A 515 -25.94 0.68 10.55
CA LEU A 515 -24.92 0.40 11.55
C LEU A 515 -23.64 0.00 10.84
N VAL A 516 -22.55 0.67 11.16
CA VAL A 516 -21.20 0.36 10.67
C VAL A 516 -20.39 -0.09 11.86
N HIS A 517 -20.05 -1.37 11.89
CA HIS A 517 -19.11 -1.92 12.85
C HIS A 517 -17.73 -1.99 12.22
N TYR A 518 -16.75 -1.39 12.88
CA TYR A 518 -15.37 -1.33 12.43
C TYR A 518 -14.46 -2.06 13.41
N ASP A 519 -13.69 -3.03 12.89
CA ASP A 519 -12.60 -3.71 13.61
C ASP A 519 -11.25 -3.25 13.08
N LEU A 520 -10.39 -2.71 13.92
CA LEU A 520 -8.97 -2.48 13.59
C LEU A 520 -8.17 -3.73 13.94
N VAL A 521 -7.54 -4.32 12.92
CA VAL A 521 -6.65 -5.47 13.08
C VAL A 521 -5.21 -5.00 12.86
N VAL A 522 -4.34 -5.24 13.83
CA VAL A 522 -2.90 -4.89 13.81
C VAL A 522 -2.09 -6.17 14.02
N ASP A 523 -1.15 -6.45 13.11
CA ASP A 523 -0.31 -7.64 13.13
C ASP A 523 -1.11 -8.95 13.34
N GLY A 524 -2.31 -8.98 12.72
CA GLY A 524 -3.23 -10.12 12.75
C GLY A 524 -4.12 -10.23 14.01
N VAL A 525 -4.07 -9.25 14.91
CA VAL A 525 -4.87 -9.22 16.14
C VAL A 525 -5.81 -8.02 16.15
N LYS A 526 -7.09 -8.24 16.45
CA LYS A 526 -8.03 -7.14 16.67
C LYS A 526 -7.62 -6.35 17.91
N VAL A 527 -7.32 -5.06 17.75
CA VAL A 527 -6.84 -4.18 18.82
C VAL A 527 -7.85 -3.14 19.24
N TRP A 528 -8.80 -2.81 18.38
CA TRP A 528 -9.82 -1.80 18.65
C TRP A 528 -11.05 -2.07 17.79
N GLU A 529 -12.22 -1.65 18.28
CA GLU A 529 -13.49 -1.72 17.56
C GLU A 529 -14.32 -0.47 17.82
N TYR A 530 -15.20 -0.15 16.89
CA TYR A 530 -16.09 1.01 16.99
C TYR A 530 -17.39 0.77 16.23
N ASP A 531 -18.49 1.17 16.85
CA ASP A 531 -19.82 1.16 16.24
C ASP A 531 -20.23 2.59 15.87
N TRP A 532 -20.61 2.77 14.62
CA TRP A 532 -21.14 4.02 14.10
C TRP A 532 -22.54 3.83 13.56
N GLU A 533 -23.46 4.68 13.97
CA GLU A 533 -24.80 4.74 13.42
C GLU A 533 -24.93 5.93 12.48
N ALA A 534 -25.19 5.66 11.19
CA ALA A 534 -25.48 6.69 10.20
C ALA A 534 -27.01 6.87 10.09
N GLU A 535 -27.45 8.12 10.09
CA GLU A 535 -28.86 8.47 9.95
C GLU A 535 -29.12 9.12 8.59
N ARG A 536 -30.27 8.84 7.99
CA ARG A 536 -30.80 9.56 6.83
C ARG A 536 -31.66 10.73 7.28
N HIS A 537 -31.92 11.68 6.38
CA HIS A 537 -32.91 12.74 6.54
C HIS A 537 -34.34 12.22 6.42
#